data_a885ec36dc0d4b7eeb7ba71c3c4d5baf
#
_entry.id   a885ec36dc0d4b7eeb7ba71c3c4d5baf
#
_cell.length_a   1.000
_cell.length_b   1.000
_cell.length_c   1.000
_cell.angle_alpha   90.00
_cell.angle_beta   90.00
_cell.angle_gamma   90.00
#
_symmetry.space_group_name_H-M   'P 1'
#
loop_
_entity.id
_entity.type
_entity.pdbx_description
1 polymer ?
#
loop_
_entity_poly.entity_id
_entity_poly.type
_entity_poly.pdbx_seq_one_letter_code
_entity_poly.pdbx_strand_id
1 'polypeptide(L)'
;FLGEDPWDRLRTIRDHVKNTKLQMLFRGQNILGYRHYADDVVEYFVQKSIANGIDIIRVFDALNDPRNLKTAIDATKKEKGHVQVAFSYTTSPVHNNEYFATLAKQFEEMGADSICIKDMSGLLKPYDAYDLVKELKSSVKVPIELHTHYTAGLASMTTLKAIEAGVDI
;
A
#
# COMPACT_ATOMS: atom_id res chain seq x y z
N PHE A 1 17.08 2.12 20.67
CA PHE A 1 18.46 2.15 20.18
C PHE A 1 19.00 3.57 20.03
N LEU A 2 18.16 4.52 19.59
CA LEU A 2 18.57 5.90 19.33
C LEU A 2 18.34 6.83 20.53
N GLY A 3 17.65 6.38 21.59
CA GLY A 3 17.36 7.19 22.77
C GLY A 3 16.42 8.37 22.50
N GLU A 4 15.58 8.28 21.47
CA GLU A 4 14.63 9.32 21.07
C GLU A 4 13.19 8.82 21.06
N ASP A 5 12.22 9.72 21.14
CA ASP A 5 10.81 9.43 20.94
C ASP A 5 10.51 9.38 19.41
N PRO A 6 10.03 8.25 18.87
CA PRO A 6 9.69 8.16 17.45
C PRO A 6 8.57 9.14 17.01
N TRP A 7 7.67 9.52 17.92
CA TRP A 7 6.62 10.50 17.63
C TRP A 7 7.18 11.91 17.49
N ASP A 8 8.19 12.27 18.29
CA ASP A 8 8.88 13.57 18.16
C ASP A 8 9.60 13.67 16.82
N ARG A 9 10.23 12.58 16.38
CA ARG A 9 10.83 12.51 15.04
C ARG A 9 9.79 12.75 13.96
N LEU A 10 8.65 12.07 14.02
CA LEU A 10 7.58 12.22 13.04
C LEU A 10 7.03 13.65 13.00
N ARG A 11 6.77 14.24 14.16
CA ARG A 11 6.33 15.64 14.27
C ARG A 11 7.35 16.61 13.68
N THR A 12 8.63 16.39 13.97
CA THR A 12 9.72 17.21 13.41
C THR A 12 9.76 17.11 11.88
N ILE A 13 9.65 15.91 11.32
CA ILE A 13 9.57 15.71 9.86
C ILE A 13 8.36 16.46 9.30
N ARG A 14 7.18 16.31 9.92
CA ARG A 14 5.96 16.99 9.49
C ARG A 14 6.10 18.50 9.51
N ASP A 15 6.80 19.03 10.50
CA ASP A 15 7.01 20.49 10.62
C ASP A 15 7.89 21.06 9.51
N HIS A 16 8.82 20.29 8.99
CA HIS A 16 9.69 20.70 7.89
C HIS A 16 9.14 20.34 6.49
N VAL A 17 8.31 19.30 6.39
CA VAL A 17 7.75 18.82 5.12
C VAL A 17 6.28 19.21 5.02
N LYS A 18 5.99 20.42 4.54
CA LYS A 18 4.61 20.95 4.51
C LYS A 18 3.81 20.53 3.27
N ASN A 19 4.45 20.38 2.14
CA ASN A 19 3.78 20.21 0.84
C ASN A 19 3.77 18.76 0.33
N THR A 20 4.55 17.87 0.94
CA THR A 20 4.61 16.46 0.55
C THR A 20 3.87 15.61 1.56
N LYS A 21 3.08 14.66 1.06
CA LYS A 21 2.37 13.69 1.92
C LYS A 21 3.36 12.74 2.57
N LEU A 22 3.15 12.46 3.86
CA LEU A 22 3.92 11.47 4.61
C LEU A 22 3.16 10.15 4.61
N GLN A 23 3.82 9.10 4.18
CA GLN A 23 3.25 7.77 4.07
C GLN A 23 3.95 6.79 5.01
N MET A 24 3.16 5.95 5.66
CA MET A 24 3.65 4.88 6.53
C MET A 24 3.19 3.52 6.01
N LEU A 25 4.12 2.56 5.95
CA LEU A 25 3.81 1.17 5.66
C LEU A 25 3.21 0.49 6.90
N PHE A 26 2.18 -0.35 6.67
CA PHE A 26 1.41 -0.99 7.73
C PHE A 26 1.12 -2.45 7.36
N ARG A 27 1.61 -3.40 8.16
CA ARG A 27 1.51 -4.83 7.87
C ARG A 27 0.21 -5.44 8.41
N GLY A 28 -0.94 -4.93 7.98
CA GLY A 28 -2.22 -5.41 8.47
C GLY A 28 -2.26 -5.47 10.00
N GLN A 29 -2.77 -6.55 10.57
CA GLN A 29 -2.92 -6.71 12.02
C GLN A 29 -1.58 -6.79 12.78
N ASN A 30 -0.47 -6.96 12.07
CA ASN A 30 0.87 -7.00 12.67
C ASN A 30 1.47 -5.60 12.88
N ILE A 31 0.86 -4.56 12.33
CA ILE A 31 1.35 -3.16 12.38
C ILE A 31 2.78 -3.07 11.80
N LEU A 32 3.80 -3.02 12.65
CA LEU A 32 5.23 -3.02 12.29
C LEU A 32 5.95 -4.27 12.82
N GLY A 33 5.24 -5.14 13.53
CA GLY A 33 5.80 -6.29 14.23
C GLY A 33 5.66 -7.62 13.50
N TYR A 34 5.84 -8.70 14.29
CA TYR A 34 5.80 -10.08 13.81
C TYR A 34 4.68 -10.91 14.47
N ARG A 35 3.78 -10.26 15.19
CA ARG A 35 2.61 -10.86 15.83
C ARG A 35 1.36 -10.05 15.49
N HIS A 36 0.21 -10.71 15.49
CA HIS A 36 -1.07 -10.01 15.44
C HIS A 36 -1.32 -9.26 16.75
N TYR A 37 -1.67 -8.01 16.62
CA TYR A 37 -2.17 -7.20 17.73
C TYR A 37 -3.70 -7.24 17.75
N ALA A 38 -4.28 -6.93 18.92
CA ALA A 38 -5.73 -6.77 19.03
C ALA A 38 -6.23 -5.55 18.26
N ASP A 39 -7.49 -5.55 17.88
CA ASP A 39 -8.09 -4.50 17.03
C ASP A 39 -7.94 -3.11 17.66
N ASP A 40 -8.16 -2.98 18.96
CA ASP A 40 -8.02 -1.72 19.70
C ASP A 40 -6.58 -1.16 19.64
N VAL A 41 -5.57 -2.02 19.64
CA VAL A 41 -4.17 -1.62 19.48
C VAL A 41 -3.93 -1.10 18.06
N VAL A 42 -4.46 -1.78 17.04
CA VAL A 42 -4.38 -1.35 15.63
C VAL A 42 -5.06 0.00 15.45
N GLU A 43 -6.28 0.16 15.95
CA GLU A 43 -7.04 1.41 15.89
C GLU A 43 -6.28 2.55 16.57
N TYR A 44 -5.78 2.33 17.78
CA TYR A 44 -5.05 3.34 18.53
C TYR A 44 -3.74 3.74 17.83
N PHE A 45 -3.03 2.76 17.25
CA PHE A 45 -1.78 3.04 16.53
C PHE A 45 -2.06 3.89 15.27
N VAL A 46 -3.10 3.57 14.50
CA VAL A 46 -3.52 4.37 13.33
C VAL A 46 -3.89 5.79 13.76
N GLN A 47 -4.72 5.94 14.80
CA GLN A 47 -5.10 7.23 15.34
C GLN A 47 -3.88 8.08 15.72
N LYS A 48 -2.93 7.50 16.45
CA LYS A 48 -1.70 8.20 16.84
C LYS A 48 -0.81 8.55 15.66
N SER A 49 -0.72 7.68 14.67
CA SER A 49 0.09 7.94 13.47
C SER A 49 -0.44 9.14 12.70
N ILE A 50 -1.74 9.20 12.47
CA ILE A 50 -2.39 10.31 11.75
C ILE A 50 -2.31 11.60 12.59
N ALA A 51 -2.58 11.53 13.88
CA ALA A 51 -2.51 12.69 14.77
C ALA A 51 -1.11 13.29 14.87
N ASN A 52 -0.05 12.50 14.64
CA ASN A 52 1.34 12.97 14.64
C ASN A 52 1.88 13.32 13.24
N GLY A 53 1.05 13.27 12.19
CA GLY A 53 1.41 13.84 10.90
C GLY A 53 1.51 12.87 9.71
N ILE A 54 1.13 11.62 9.86
CA ILE A 54 0.99 10.69 8.73
C ILE A 54 -0.28 11.05 7.93
N ASP A 55 -0.14 11.19 6.62
CA ASP A 55 -1.25 11.46 5.70
C ASP A 55 -1.81 10.16 5.09
N ILE A 56 -0.93 9.21 4.78
CA ILE A 56 -1.26 8.00 4.04
C ILE A 56 -0.83 6.77 4.84
N ILE A 57 -1.77 5.89 5.11
CA ILE A 57 -1.47 4.56 5.66
C ILE A 57 -1.51 3.55 4.50
N ARG A 58 -0.35 2.98 4.16
CA ARG A 58 -0.24 1.91 3.18
C ARG A 58 -0.36 0.56 3.88
N VAL A 59 -1.52 -0.06 3.74
CA VAL A 59 -1.82 -1.36 4.37
C VAL A 59 -1.55 -2.48 3.38
N PHE A 60 -0.85 -3.53 3.82
CA PHE A 60 -0.63 -4.74 3.04
C PHE A 60 -0.65 -6.00 3.89
N ASP A 61 -0.90 -7.12 3.23
CA ASP A 61 -0.66 -8.47 3.75
C ASP A 61 0.22 -9.24 2.76
N ALA A 62 1.21 -9.98 3.27
CA ALA A 62 2.16 -10.71 2.42
C ALA A 62 1.49 -11.84 1.62
N LEU A 63 0.37 -12.37 2.12
CA LEU A 63 -0.43 -13.42 1.49
C LEU A 63 -1.67 -12.88 0.76
N ASN A 64 -1.84 -11.56 0.73
CA ASN A 64 -2.98 -10.88 0.12
C ASN A 64 -4.33 -11.26 0.75
N ASP A 65 -4.37 -11.53 2.05
CA ASP A 65 -5.62 -11.84 2.77
C ASP A 65 -6.36 -10.55 3.17
N PRO A 66 -7.51 -10.21 2.57
CA PRO A 66 -8.24 -8.98 2.88
C PRO A 66 -8.73 -8.90 4.32
N ARG A 67 -8.96 -10.05 4.97
CA ARG A 67 -9.41 -10.10 6.37
C ARG A 67 -8.39 -9.48 7.32
N ASN A 68 -7.10 -9.63 7.01
CA ASN A 68 -5.99 -9.06 7.79
C ASN A 68 -5.84 -7.53 7.61
N LEU A 69 -6.55 -6.93 6.66
CA LEU A 69 -6.44 -5.49 6.34
C LEU A 69 -7.58 -4.66 6.93
N LYS A 70 -8.71 -5.31 7.23
CA LYS A 70 -9.98 -4.63 7.53
C LYS A 70 -9.87 -3.63 8.67
N THR A 71 -9.35 -4.01 9.82
CA THR A 71 -9.26 -3.13 11.00
C THR A 71 -8.42 -1.88 10.70
N ALA A 72 -7.29 -2.04 10.00
CA ALA A 72 -6.43 -0.91 9.63
C ALA A 72 -7.10 0.03 8.61
N ILE A 73 -7.85 -0.52 7.64
CA ILE A 73 -8.62 0.26 6.66
C ILE A 73 -9.69 1.07 7.40
N ASP A 74 -10.53 0.41 8.18
CA ASP A 74 -11.62 1.05 8.92
C ASP A 74 -11.11 2.15 9.86
N ALA A 75 -10.04 1.87 10.60
CA ALA A 75 -9.41 2.85 11.49
C ALA A 75 -8.87 4.06 10.72
N THR A 76 -8.21 3.84 9.59
CA THR A 76 -7.68 4.95 8.77
C THR A 76 -8.80 5.83 8.23
N LYS A 77 -9.89 5.24 7.75
CA LYS A 77 -11.07 5.98 7.28
C LYS A 77 -11.73 6.78 8.41
N LYS A 78 -11.87 6.18 9.60
CA LYS A 78 -12.41 6.83 10.80
C LYS A 78 -11.61 8.08 11.17
N GLU A 79 -10.30 8.02 11.08
CA GLU A 79 -9.40 9.15 11.37
C GLU A 79 -9.22 10.10 10.18
N LYS A 80 -9.97 9.92 9.08
CA LYS A 80 -9.91 10.74 7.86
C LYS A 80 -8.54 10.75 7.17
N GLY A 81 -7.74 9.72 7.38
CA GLY A 81 -6.50 9.49 6.65
C GLY A 81 -6.78 8.91 5.25
N HIS A 82 -5.80 9.03 4.36
CA HIS A 82 -5.82 8.33 3.08
C HIS A 82 -5.38 6.89 3.29
N VAL A 83 -6.24 5.93 2.94
CA VAL A 83 -5.90 4.52 2.99
C VAL A 83 -5.47 4.02 1.61
N GLN A 84 -4.21 3.65 1.49
CA GLN A 84 -3.71 2.95 0.33
C GLN A 84 -3.59 1.47 0.64
N VAL A 85 -4.26 0.63 -0.14
CA VAL A 85 -4.17 -0.82 0.03
C VAL A 85 -3.23 -1.40 -1.01
N ALA A 86 -2.23 -2.16 -0.56
CA ALA A 86 -1.26 -2.77 -1.45
C ALA A 86 -1.47 -4.29 -1.51
N PHE A 87 -1.44 -4.85 -2.71
CA PHE A 87 -1.27 -6.28 -2.88
C PHE A 87 0.20 -6.63 -3.18
N SER A 88 0.68 -7.72 -2.58
CA SER A 88 2.00 -8.27 -2.86
C SER A 88 1.96 -9.00 -4.19
N TYR A 89 2.68 -8.46 -5.19
CA TYR A 89 2.75 -9.09 -6.50
C TYR A 89 3.61 -10.36 -6.45
N THR A 90 3.11 -11.41 -7.06
CA THR A 90 3.81 -12.68 -7.21
C THR A 90 3.36 -13.39 -8.48
N THR A 91 4.06 -14.44 -8.86
CA THR A 91 3.75 -15.26 -10.03
C THR A 91 3.52 -16.70 -9.63
N SER A 92 2.41 -17.27 -10.09
CA SER A 92 2.08 -18.69 -9.97
C SER A 92 0.93 -19.01 -10.93
N PRO A 93 0.52 -20.27 -11.08
CA PRO A 93 -0.62 -20.62 -11.94
C PRO A 93 -1.95 -19.94 -11.57
N VAL A 94 -2.09 -19.44 -10.34
CA VAL A 94 -3.32 -18.78 -9.86
C VAL A 94 -3.21 -17.27 -9.78
N HIS A 95 -1.99 -16.70 -9.77
CA HIS A 95 -1.75 -15.27 -9.66
C HIS A 95 -1.63 -14.65 -11.06
N ASN A 96 -2.75 -14.46 -11.72
CA ASN A 96 -2.89 -13.81 -13.02
C ASN A 96 -3.51 -12.41 -12.88
N ASN A 97 -3.66 -11.69 -13.99
CA ASN A 97 -4.20 -10.33 -13.97
C ASN A 97 -5.64 -10.28 -13.44
N GLU A 98 -6.48 -11.26 -13.78
CA GLU A 98 -7.86 -11.37 -13.28
C GLU A 98 -7.93 -11.54 -11.76
N TYR A 99 -7.02 -12.35 -11.19
CA TYR A 99 -6.88 -12.49 -9.74
C TYR A 99 -6.59 -11.14 -9.07
N PHE A 100 -5.58 -10.40 -9.57
CA PHE A 100 -5.23 -9.10 -9.01
C PHE A 100 -6.31 -8.05 -9.23
N ALA A 101 -7.00 -8.08 -10.36
CA ALA A 101 -8.13 -7.19 -10.63
C ALA A 101 -9.31 -7.45 -9.67
N THR A 102 -9.61 -8.71 -9.40
CA THR A 102 -10.64 -9.10 -8.43
C THR A 102 -10.27 -8.64 -7.02
N LEU A 103 -9.01 -8.83 -6.63
CA LEU A 103 -8.50 -8.38 -5.34
C LEU A 103 -8.55 -6.84 -5.21
N ALA A 104 -8.18 -6.12 -6.28
CA ALA A 104 -8.25 -4.67 -6.32
C ALA A 104 -9.67 -4.13 -6.17
N LYS A 105 -10.67 -4.75 -6.83
CA LYS A 105 -12.09 -4.42 -6.64
C LYS A 105 -12.51 -4.61 -5.18
N GLN A 106 -12.13 -5.72 -4.58
CA GLN A 106 -12.44 -5.98 -3.18
C GLN A 106 -11.82 -4.91 -2.27
N PHE A 107 -10.60 -4.48 -2.53
CA PHE A 107 -9.95 -3.41 -1.78
C PHE A 107 -10.66 -2.06 -1.94
N GLU A 108 -11.10 -1.73 -3.16
CA GLU A 108 -11.90 -0.53 -3.41
C GLU A 108 -13.24 -0.59 -2.65
N GLU A 109 -13.93 -1.73 -2.67
CA GLU A 109 -15.17 -1.95 -1.90
C GLU A 109 -14.95 -1.84 -0.38
N MET A 110 -13.79 -2.24 0.12
CA MET A 110 -13.40 -2.06 1.52
C MET A 110 -13.08 -0.60 1.88
N GLY A 111 -13.01 0.29 0.92
CA GLY A 111 -12.79 1.72 1.11
C GLY A 111 -11.38 2.23 0.86
N ALA A 112 -10.57 1.50 0.09
CA ALA A 112 -9.27 1.99 -0.36
C ALA A 112 -9.42 3.30 -1.15
N ASP A 113 -8.60 4.30 -0.84
CA ASP A 113 -8.51 5.56 -1.59
C ASP A 113 -7.50 5.49 -2.74
N SER A 114 -6.59 4.52 -2.70
CA SER A 114 -5.69 4.14 -3.80
C SER A 114 -5.21 2.70 -3.63
N ILE A 115 -4.74 2.11 -4.72
CA ILE A 115 -4.22 0.73 -4.74
C ILE A 115 -2.76 0.75 -5.16
N CYS A 116 -1.94 -0.07 -4.49
CA CYS A 116 -0.52 -0.19 -4.82
C CYS A 116 -0.19 -1.61 -5.30
N ILE A 117 0.39 -1.71 -6.49
CA ILE A 117 1.07 -2.93 -6.96
C ILE A 117 2.42 -2.99 -6.25
N LYS A 118 2.56 -3.89 -5.28
CA LYS A 118 3.79 -3.99 -4.47
C LYS A 118 4.67 -5.14 -4.94
N ASP A 119 5.61 -4.83 -5.83
CA ASP A 119 6.58 -5.80 -6.35
C ASP A 119 7.88 -5.79 -5.54
N MET A 120 7.86 -6.50 -4.42
CA MET A 120 9.02 -6.61 -3.52
C MET A 120 10.15 -7.46 -4.07
N SER A 121 9.82 -8.44 -4.90
CA SER A 121 10.79 -9.42 -5.41
C SER A 121 11.35 -9.07 -6.79
N GLY A 122 10.83 -8.01 -7.43
CA GLY A 122 11.22 -7.63 -8.79
C GLY A 122 10.77 -8.63 -9.85
N LEU A 123 9.62 -9.30 -9.62
CA LEU A 123 9.08 -10.32 -10.52
C LEU A 123 8.28 -9.73 -11.67
N LEU A 124 7.78 -8.51 -11.52
CA LEU A 124 6.92 -7.86 -12.50
C LEU A 124 7.76 -7.39 -13.69
N LYS A 125 7.59 -8.08 -14.82
CA LYS A 125 8.28 -7.76 -16.08
C LYS A 125 7.62 -6.57 -16.78
N PRO A 126 8.32 -5.88 -17.71
CA PRO A 126 7.80 -4.67 -18.35
C PRO A 126 6.44 -4.82 -19.02
N TYR A 127 6.25 -5.84 -19.86
CA TYR A 127 4.98 -6.06 -20.55
C TYR A 127 3.88 -6.62 -19.62
N ASP A 128 4.26 -7.45 -18.64
CA ASP A 128 3.32 -7.93 -17.62
C ASP A 128 2.79 -6.74 -16.79
N ALA A 129 3.63 -5.71 -16.52
CA ALA A 129 3.21 -4.49 -15.87
C ALA A 129 2.23 -3.68 -16.72
N TYR A 130 2.49 -3.58 -18.02
CA TYR A 130 1.58 -2.92 -18.94
C TYR A 130 0.20 -3.56 -18.92
N ASP A 131 0.14 -4.88 -19.09
CA ASP A 131 -1.11 -5.64 -19.14
C ASP A 131 -1.85 -5.58 -17.78
N LEU A 132 -1.13 -5.75 -16.67
CA LEU A 132 -1.72 -5.66 -15.32
C LEU A 132 -2.30 -4.28 -15.04
N VAL A 133 -1.56 -3.20 -15.35
CA VAL A 133 -2.05 -1.84 -15.13
C VAL A 133 -3.28 -1.55 -15.99
N LYS A 134 -3.31 -1.99 -17.26
CA LYS A 134 -4.49 -1.87 -18.12
C LYS A 134 -5.71 -2.57 -17.52
N GLU A 135 -5.53 -3.79 -17.05
CA GLU A 135 -6.60 -4.56 -16.41
C GLU A 135 -7.11 -3.86 -15.14
N LEU A 136 -6.21 -3.40 -14.28
CA LEU A 136 -6.59 -2.68 -13.07
C LEU A 136 -7.33 -1.37 -13.37
N LYS A 137 -6.83 -0.56 -14.32
CA LYS A 137 -7.47 0.71 -14.73
C LYS A 137 -8.88 0.50 -15.31
N SER A 138 -9.15 -0.66 -15.89
CA SER A 138 -10.50 -1.01 -16.34
C SER A 138 -11.40 -1.54 -15.22
N SER A 139 -10.81 -1.97 -14.11
CA SER A 139 -11.48 -2.70 -13.04
C SER A 139 -11.85 -1.84 -11.83
N VAL A 140 -11.04 -0.82 -11.51
CA VAL A 140 -11.24 0.08 -10.36
C VAL A 140 -11.17 1.55 -10.78
N LYS A 141 -11.72 2.42 -9.95
CA LYS A 141 -11.76 3.89 -10.19
C LYS A 141 -10.70 4.65 -9.41
N VAL A 142 -10.20 4.04 -8.33
CA VAL A 142 -9.18 4.68 -7.48
C VAL A 142 -7.82 4.69 -8.16
N PRO A 143 -6.93 5.64 -7.82
CA PRO A 143 -5.58 5.71 -8.37
C PRO A 143 -4.77 4.45 -8.11
N ILE A 144 -3.90 4.11 -9.06
CA ILE A 144 -3.01 2.94 -9.00
C ILE A 144 -1.56 3.42 -8.91
N GLU A 145 -0.84 2.89 -7.93
CA GLU A 145 0.59 3.11 -7.74
C GLU A 145 1.37 1.84 -8.11
N LEU A 146 2.56 2.01 -8.71
CA LEU A 146 3.54 0.93 -8.86
C LEU A 146 4.71 1.15 -7.91
N HIS A 147 4.94 0.20 -7.02
CA HIS A 147 6.09 0.15 -6.12
C HIS A 147 6.94 -1.09 -6.41
N THR A 148 8.23 -0.90 -6.67
CA THR A 148 9.18 -2.00 -6.90
C THR A 148 10.47 -1.80 -6.14
N HIS A 149 11.10 -2.91 -5.70
CA HIS A 149 12.39 -2.91 -4.98
C HIS A 149 13.61 -3.00 -5.89
N TYR A 150 13.41 -3.02 -7.21
CA TYR A 150 14.49 -3.11 -8.21
C TYR A 150 15.34 -4.39 -8.15
N THR A 151 14.87 -5.42 -7.48
CA THR A 151 15.65 -6.64 -7.16
C THR A 151 16.18 -7.36 -8.40
N ALA A 152 15.40 -7.42 -9.48
CA ALA A 152 15.80 -8.06 -10.75
C ALA A 152 16.47 -7.11 -11.76
N GLY A 153 16.67 -5.85 -11.42
CA GLY A 153 17.26 -4.85 -12.33
C GLY A 153 16.32 -4.36 -13.46
N LEU A 154 15.02 -4.68 -13.39
CA LEU A 154 14.05 -4.39 -14.45
C LEU A 154 13.19 -3.15 -14.17
N ALA A 155 13.24 -2.60 -12.96
CA ALA A 155 12.27 -1.61 -12.49
C ALA A 155 12.13 -0.39 -13.41
N SER A 156 13.20 0.13 -14.00
CA SER A 156 13.10 1.29 -14.91
C SER A 156 12.25 0.96 -16.14
N MET A 157 12.43 -0.20 -16.75
CA MET A 157 11.65 -0.63 -17.92
C MET A 157 10.21 -0.99 -17.53
N THR A 158 10.04 -1.63 -16.38
CA THR A 158 8.73 -1.98 -15.82
C THR A 158 7.92 -0.71 -15.53
N THR A 159 8.53 0.28 -14.89
CA THR A 159 7.90 1.58 -14.61
C THR A 159 7.53 2.32 -15.89
N LEU A 160 8.42 2.34 -16.89
CA LEU A 160 8.11 2.97 -18.19
C LEU A 160 6.86 2.35 -18.81
N LYS A 161 6.77 1.02 -18.83
CA LYS A 161 5.61 0.32 -19.38
C LYS A 161 4.33 0.52 -18.56
N ALA A 162 4.44 0.61 -17.24
CA ALA A 162 3.32 0.96 -16.39
C ALA A 162 2.80 2.38 -16.65
N ILE A 163 3.71 3.35 -16.88
CA ILE A 163 3.35 4.74 -17.26
C ILE A 163 2.61 4.74 -18.61
N GLU A 164 3.12 4.05 -19.62
CA GLU A 164 2.46 3.92 -20.92
C GLU A 164 1.05 3.27 -20.81
N ALA A 165 0.86 2.41 -19.82
CA ALA A 165 -0.43 1.78 -19.51
C ALA A 165 -1.39 2.70 -18.73
N GLY A 166 -0.88 3.80 -18.13
CA GLY A 166 -1.67 4.79 -17.41
C GLY A 166 -1.67 4.62 -15.90
N VAL A 167 -0.58 4.10 -15.31
CA VAL A 167 -0.40 4.12 -13.85
C VAL A 167 -0.38 5.57 -13.36
N ASP A 168 -0.96 5.83 -12.19
CA ASP A 168 -1.17 7.20 -11.69
C ASP A 168 0.01 7.70 -10.83
N ILE A 169 0.69 6.77 -10.13
CA ILE A 169 1.76 7.09 -9.15
C ILE A 169 2.92 6.12 -9.31
#